data_5822643f5e228dd5c40b67c2d54f0660
#
_entry.id   5822643f5e228dd5c40b67c2d54f0660
#
_cell.length_a   1.000
_cell.length_b   1.000
_cell.length_c   1.000
_cell.angle_alpha   90.00
_cell.angle_beta   90.00
_cell.angle_gamma   90.00
#
_symmetry.space_group_name_H-M   'P 1'
#
loop_
_entity.id
_entity.type
_entity.pdbx_description
1 polymer ?
#
loop_
_entity_poly.entity_id
_entity_poly.type
_entity_poly.pdbx_seq_one_letter_code
_entity_poly.pdbx_strand_id
1 'polypeptide(L)'
;VYREVCCKTLIGKGKLDKHKEISIEVGTNASKTLGCWIINHQCNAYYHNKDIRIKGSYDVELWMAVDDDKKSEVYRTTIDFDEQVNSAFKDLITLDDKLYLKTIITHYPSCVGMTLLDTGLVKVEIESQYVVDAFAEAILVVMCSDKNEPDLTTEEEIVMNVNPNYLINK
;
A
#
# COMPACT_ATOMS: atom_id res chain seq x y z
N VAL A 1 12.61 32.08 -21.93
CA VAL A 1 12.63 31.09 -23.00
C VAL A 1 12.08 29.77 -22.47
N TYR A 2 11.20 29.13 -23.23
CA TYR A 2 10.67 27.81 -22.91
C TYR A 2 11.48 26.74 -23.65
N ARG A 3 11.75 25.64 -22.97
CA ARG A 3 12.44 24.49 -23.55
C ARG A 3 11.69 23.21 -23.23
N GLU A 4 11.73 22.29 -24.17
CA GLU A 4 11.25 20.93 -23.96
C GLU A 4 12.36 20.10 -23.32
N VAL A 5 11.99 19.39 -22.24
CA VAL A 5 12.88 18.51 -21.50
C VAL A 5 12.24 17.14 -21.39
N CYS A 6 13.00 16.11 -21.73
CA CYS A 6 12.60 14.74 -21.50
C CYS A 6 13.11 14.29 -20.13
N CYS A 7 12.21 13.89 -19.26
CA CYS A 7 12.59 13.34 -17.96
C CYS A 7 11.56 12.34 -17.44
N LYS A 8 12.01 11.49 -16.52
CA LYS A 8 11.13 10.62 -15.76
C LYS A 8 10.36 11.46 -14.75
N THR A 9 9.05 11.49 -14.88
CA THR A 9 8.18 12.36 -14.10
C THR A 9 6.96 11.62 -13.59
N LEU A 10 6.38 12.12 -12.51
CA LEU A 10 5.12 11.65 -11.95
C LEU A 10 3.97 12.02 -12.91
N ILE A 11 3.34 11.02 -13.51
CA ILE A 11 2.23 11.21 -14.44
C ILE A 11 0.89 10.77 -13.90
N GLY A 12 0.86 10.04 -12.82
CA GLY A 12 -0.38 9.55 -12.22
C GLY A 12 -0.22 9.20 -10.75
N LYS A 13 -1.34 9.25 -10.05
CA LYS A 13 -1.47 8.80 -8.67
C LYS A 13 -2.71 7.97 -8.51
N GLY A 14 -2.63 6.98 -7.65
CA GLY A 14 -3.78 6.17 -7.27
C GLY A 14 -3.85 5.98 -5.76
N LYS A 15 -5.06 5.80 -5.27
CA LYS A 15 -5.35 5.52 -3.87
C LYS A 15 -6.29 4.33 -3.76
N LEU A 16 -6.01 3.45 -2.81
CA LEU A 16 -6.87 2.34 -2.45
C LEU A 16 -7.08 2.34 -0.94
N ASP A 17 -8.31 2.58 -0.52
CA ASP A 17 -8.76 2.35 0.85
C ASP A 17 -9.52 1.03 0.87
N LYS A 18 -9.05 0.09 1.67
CA LYS A 18 -9.59 -1.24 1.71
C LYS A 18 -10.13 -1.56 3.09
N HIS A 19 -11.40 -1.96 3.11
CA HIS A 19 -12.05 -2.56 4.28
C HIS A 19 -12.51 -3.97 3.90
N LYS A 20 -12.10 -4.96 4.65
CA LYS A 20 -12.47 -6.36 4.42
C LYS A 20 -12.97 -7.00 5.70
N GLU A 21 -14.13 -7.65 5.60
CA GLU A 21 -14.64 -8.54 6.63
C GLU A 21 -14.40 -10.00 6.20
N ILE A 22 -13.85 -10.78 7.10
CA ILE A 22 -13.68 -12.22 6.93
C ILE A 22 -14.29 -12.96 8.12
N SER A 23 -14.64 -14.23 7.91
CA SER A 23 -15.10 -15.12 8.98
C SER A 23 -14.14 -16.29 9.11
N ILE A 24 -13.70 -16.54 10.35
CA ILE A 24 -12.80 -17.64 10.68
C ILE A 24 -13.56 -18.62 11.57
N GLU A 25 -13.59 -19.89 11.18
CA GLU A 25 -14.21 -20.95 11.96
C GLU A 25 -13.28 -21.38 13.08
N VAL A 26 -13.74 -21.23 14.33
CA VAL A 26 -12.94 -21.51 15.54
C VAL A 26 -13.56 -22.61 16.41
N GLY A 27 -14.72 -23.13 16.04
CA GLY A 27 -15.44 -24.15 16.80
C GLY A 27 -16.28 -23.59 17.95
N THR A 28 -17.13 -24.44 18.49
CA THR A 28 -18.11 -24.08 19.53
C THR A 28 -17.53 -24.05 20.95
N ASN A 29 -16.30 -24.57 21.16
CA ASN A 29 -15.58 -24.49 22.42
C ASN A 29 -14.82 -23.20 22.65
N ALA A 30 -14.85 -22.28 21.69
CA ALA A 30 -14.23 -20.96 21.82
C ALA A 30 -14.98 -20.11 22.85
N SER A 31 -14.21 -19.55 23.81
CA SER A 31 -14.75 -18.74 24.91
C SER A 31 -14.71 -17.25 24.58
N LYS A 32 -13.56 -16.76 24.10
CA LYS A 32 -13.34 -15.34 23.76
C LYS A 32 -12.16 -15.16 22.81
N THR A 33 -12.16 -14.02 22.14
CA THR A 33 -11.02 -13.57 21.32
C THR A 33 -9.93 -12.98 22.23
N LEU A 34 -8.68 -13.40 22.03
CA LEU A 34 -7.51 -12.87 22.75
C LEU A 34 -6.77 -11.81 21.94
N GLY A 35 -6.75 -11.94 20.63
CA GLY A 35 -6.11 -10.98 19.74
C GLY A 35 -6.11 -11.44 18.30
N CYS A 36 -5.81 -10.53 17.41
CA CYS A 36 -5.67 -10.79 16.00
C CYS A 36 -4.49 -9.98 15.44
N TRP A 37 -3.60 -10.63 14.72
CA TRP A 37 -2.44 -10.02 14.09
C TRP A 37 -2.44 -10.30 12.60
N ILE A 38 -1.98 -9.31 11.86
CA ILE A 38 -1.74 -9.42 10.42
C ILE A 38 -0.24 -9.50 10.21
N ILE A 39 0.21 -10.56 9.58
CA ILE A 39 1.63 -10.84 9.32
C ILE A 39 1.86 -11.22 7.87
N ASN A 40 3.13 -11.30 7.46
CA ASN A 40 3.56 -11.72 6.11
C ASN A 40 2.90 -10.91 4.98
N HIS A 41 2.70 -9.61 5.19
CA HIS A 41 2.12 -8.76 4.19
C HIS A 41 3.09 -8.56 3.02
N GLN A 42 2.59 -8.82 1.81
CA GLN A 42 3.26 -8.59 0.54
C GLN A 42 2.28 -7.94 -0.41
N CYS A 43 2.73 -6.95 -1.15
CA CYS A 43 1.93 -6.35 -2.21
C CYS A 43 2.81 -5.80 -3.33
N ASN A 44 2.22 -5.71 -4.52
CA ASN A 44 2.85 -5.16 -5.69
C ASN A 44 1.81 -4.49 -6.59
N ALA A 45 2.13 -3.31 -7.09
CA ALA A 45 1.30 -2.62 -8.07
C ALA A 45 1.70 -3.03 -9.48
N TYR A 46 0.72 -3.11 -10.37
CA TYR A 46 0.92 -3.38 -11.79
C TYR A 46 -0.11 -2.62 -12.63
N TYR A 47 0.23 -2.42 -13.89
CA TYR A 47 -0.62 -1.75 -14.87
C TYR A 47 -1.23 -2.75 -15.83
N HIS A 48 -2.55 -2.76 -15.92
CA HIS A 48 -3.28 -3.68 -16.79
C HIS A 48 -4.53 -3.00 -17.33
N ASN A 49 -4.74 -3.09 -18.65
CA ASN A 49 -5.90 -2.52 -19.35
C ASN A 49 -6.18 -1.05 -18.99
N LYS A 50 -5.14 -0.22 -18.97
CA LYS A 50 -5.19 1.21 -18.62
C LYS A 50 -5.52 1.51 -17.15
N ASP A 51 -5.58 0.49 -16.31
CA ASP A 51 -5.84 0.62 -14.89
C ASP A 51 -4.62 0.23 -14.05
N ILE A 52 -4.41 0.93 -12.94
CA ILE A 52 -3.47 0.53 -11.91
C ILE A 52 -4.18 -0.44 -10.97
N ARG A 53 -3.55 -1.57 -10.72
CA ARG A 53 -4.02 -2.58 -9.78
C ARG A 53 -2.96 -2.88 -8.74
N ILE A 54 -3.38 -3.27 -7.55
CA ILE A 54 -2.51 -3.80 -6.49
C ILE A 54 -2.93 -5.23 -6.21
N LYS A 55 -1.98 -6.15 -6.29
CA LYS A 55 -2.14 -7.53 -5.83
C LYS A 55 -1.23 -7.81 -4.66
N GLY A 56 -1.66 -8.66 -3.78
CA GLY A 56 -0.87 -9.05 -2.63
C GLY A 56 -1.54 -10.11 -1.78
N SER A 57 -0.91 -10.38 -0.66
CA SER A 57 -1.40 -11.33 0.33
C SER A 57 -0.94 -10.95 1.73
N TYR A 58 -1.65 -11.43 2.70
CA TYR A 58 -1.25 -11.39 4.11
C TYR A 58 -1.87 -12.54 4.87
N ASP A 59 -1.27 -12.90 6.00
CA ASP A 59 -1.81 -13.88 6.91
C ASP A 59 -2.51 -13.19 8.08
N VAL A 60 -3.67 -13.73 8.43
CA VAL A 60 -4.43 -13.36 9.62
C VAL A 60 -4.20 -14.41 10.68
N GLU A 61 -3.62 -14.05 11.81
CA GLU A 61 -3.50 -14.88 12.98
C GLU A 61 -4.50 -14.46 14.05
N LEU A 62 -5.45 -15.34 14.36
CA LEU A 62 -6.45 -15.14 15.38
C LEU A 62 -6.16 -16.01 16.59
N TRP A 63 -6.03 -15.38 17.74
CA TRP A 63 -5.82 -16.07 19.03
C TRP A 63 -7.11 -16.13 19.81
N MET A 64 -7.47 -17.34 20.22
CA MET A 64 -8.71 -17.65 20.92
C MET A 64 -8.43 -18.33 22.26
N ALA A 65 -9.19 -17.98 23.28
CA ALA A 65 -9.34 -18.81 24.45
C ALA A 65 -10.41 -19.88 24.18
N VAL A 66 -10.13 -21.09 24.58
CA VAL A 66 -11.01 -22.25 24.40
C VAL A 66 -11.15 -23.04 25.69
N ASP A 67 -12.14 -23.94 25.76
CA ASP A 67 -12.39 -24.80 26.89
C ASP A 67 -12.51 -24.05 28.23
N ASP A 68 -13.41 -23.04 28.28
CA ASP A 68 -13.63 -22.19 29.44
C ASP A 68 -12.35 -21.44 29.90
N ASP A 69 -11.62 -20.86 28.96
CA ASP A 69 -10.37 -20.13 29.18
C ASP A 69 -9.19 -20.98 29.70
N LYS A 70 -9.28 -22.29 29.61
CA LYS A 70 -8.19 -23.19 30.07
C LYS A 70 -7.05 -23.35 29.11
N LYS A 71 -7.31 -23.10 27.83
CA LYS A 71 -6.33 -23.20 26.72
C LYS A 71 -6.43 -22.06 25.78
N SER A 72 -5.39 -21.82 25.01
CA SER A 72 -5.40 -20.92 23.88
C SER A 72 -5.06 -21.66 22.58
N GLU A 73 -5.70 -21.27 21.51
CA GLU A 73 -5.45 -21.80 20.17
C GLU A 73 -5.26 -20.64 19.18
N VAL A 74 -4.46 -20.90 18.16
CA VAL A 74 -4.18 -19.96 17.07
C VAL A 74 -4.76 -20.48 15.78
N TYR A 75 -5.53 -19.65 15.12
CA TYR A 75 -6.09 -19.91 13.80
C TYR A 75 -5.43 -18.98 12.79
N ARG A 76 -4.91 -19.55 11.71
CA ARG A 76 -4.26 -18.78 10.65
C ARG A 76 -5.00 -18.97 9.34
N THR A 77 -5.23 -17.88 8.63
CA THR A 77 -5.74 -17.93 7.26
C THR A 77 -4.99 -16.91 6.40
N THR A 78 -4.77 -17.25 5.13
CA THR A 78 -4.14 -16.37 4.16
C THR A 78 -5.19 -15.68 3.32
N ILE A 79 -5.07 -14.38 3.18
CA ILE A 79 -5.94 -13.53 2.36
C ILE A 79 -5.15 -13.05 1.16
N ASP A 80 -5.60 -13.42 -0.02
CA ASP A 80 -5.11 -12.89 -1.29
C ASP A 80 -6.03 -11.79 -1.78
N PHE A 81 -5.45 -10.79 -2.42
CA PHE A 81 -6.22 -9.70 -3.03
C PHE A 81 -5.60 -9.23 -4.34
N ASP A 82 -6.44 -8.78 -5.24
CA ASP A 82 -6.09 -8.11 -6.49
C ASP A 82 -7.19 -7.09 -6.79
N GLU A 83 -6.88 -5.82 -6.58
CA GLU A 83 -7.89 -4.77 -6.64
C GLU A 83 -7.45 -3.60 -7.49
N GLN A 84 -8.42 -3.01 -8.16
CA GLN A 84 -8.22 -1.78 -8.92
C GLN A 84 -8.04 -0.61 -7.98
N VAL A 85 -7.06 0.23 -8.30
CA VAL A 85 -6.78 1.47 -7.58
C VAL A 85 -7.54 2.61 -8.24
N ASN A 86 -8.16 3.46 -7.45
CA ASN A 86 -8.74 4.69 -7.96
C ASN A 86 -7.61 5.66 -8.35
N SER A 87 -7.37 5.81 -9.64
CA SER A 87 -6.22 6.52 -10.18
C SER A 87 -6.62 7.68 -11.08
N ALA A 88 -5.78 8.70 -11.11
CA ALA A 88 -5.87 9.85 -12.00
C ALA A 88 -4.51 10.09 -12.65
N PHE A 89 -4.52 10.33 -13.96
CA PHE A 89 -3.34 10.58 -14.77
C PHE A 89 -3.33 12.02 -15.29
N LYS A 90 -2.12 12.58 -15.40
CA LYS A 90 -1.89 13.85 -16.08
C LYS A 90 -1.84 13.63 -17.59
N ASP A 91 -2.34 14.59 -18.33
CA ASP A 91 -2.24 14.61 -19.79
C ASP A 91 -0.86 15.14 -20.22
N LEU A 92 0.11 14.23 -20.32
CA LEU A 92 1.47 14.51 -20.73
C LEU A 92 1.86 13.64 -21.92
N ILE A 93 2.71 14.15 -22.77
CA ILE A 93 3.30 13.39 -23.88
C ILE A 93 4.38 12.48 -23.31
N THR A 94 4.16 11.17 -23.42
CA THR A 94 5.12 10.15 -22.99
C THR A 94 5.91 9.61 -24.17
N LEU A 95 7.17 9.21 -23.95
CA LEU A 95 8.04 8.68 -24.98
C LEU A 95 7.70 7.24 -25.38
N ASP A 96 7.18 6.48 -24.44
CA ASP A 96 6.77 5.09 -24.61
C ASP A 96 5.58 4.76 -23.70
N ASP A 97 5.09 3.52 -23.75
CA ASP A 97 3.97 3.05 -22.93
C ASP A 97 4.40 2.47 -21.59
N LYS A 98 5.69 2.61 -21.24
CA LYS A 98 6.24 2.03 -20.03
C LYS A 98 5.91 2.89 -18.80
N LEU A 99 5.29 2.29 -17.78
CA LEU A 99 5.03 2.89 -16.49
C LEU A 99 5.94 2.28 -15.42
N TYR A 100 6.44 3.14 -14.55
CA TYR A 100 7.16 2.77 -13.34
C TYR A 100 6.25 3.05 -12.15
N LEU A 101 5.86 2.01 -11.44
CA LEU A 101 4.93 2.12 -10.33
C LEU A 101 5.66 2.00 -9.00
N LYS A 102 5.36 2.93 -8.09
CA LYS A 102 5.83 2.90 -6.71
C LYS A 102 4.63 2.73 -5.79
N THR A 103 4.61 1.66 -5.04
CA THR A 103 3.59 1.40 -4.02
C THR A 103 4.04 1.94 -2.68
N ILE A 104 3.17 2.73 -2.04
CA ILE A 104 3.37 3.26 -0.70
C ILE A 104 2.23 2.74 0.17
N ILE A 105 2.57 2.04 1.25
CA ILE A 105 1.59 1.55 2.21
C ILE A 105 1.43 2.62 3.29
N THR A 106 0.33 3.37 3.22
CA THR A 106 0.03 4.43 4.19
C THR A 106 -0.59 3.89 5.46
N HIS A 107 -1.29 2.76 5.35
CA HIS A 107 -1.80 2.02 6.50
C HIS A 107 -1.68 0.52 6.21
N TYR A 108 -0.81 -0.15 6.96
CA TYR A 108 -0.65 -1.60 6.84
C TYR A 108 -1.93 -2.32 7.21
N PRO A 109 -2.23 -3.47 6.59
CA PRO A 109 -3.38 -4.28 7.00
C PRO A 109 -3.36 -4.52 8.50
N SER A 110 -4.42 -4.12 9.15
CA SER A 110 -4.59 -4.28 10.60
C SER A 110 -6.01 -4.70 10.95
N CYS A 111 -6.13 -5.50 12.00
CA CYS A 111 -7.41 -5.88 12.54
C CYS A 111 -7.99 -4.70 13.33
N VAL A 112 -9.18 -4.24 12.94
CA VAL A 112 -9.89 -3.14 13.59
C VAL A 112 -11.12 -3.60 14.37
N GLY A 113 -11.53 -4.85 14.22
CA GLY A 113 -12.65 -5.43 14.95
C GLY A 113 -12.63 -6.95 14.93
N MET A 114 -13.08 -7.55 16.02
CA MET A 114 -13.29 -8.98 16.16
C MET A 114 -14.60 -9.22 16.90
N THR A 115 -15.43 -10.14 16.39
CA THR A 115 -16.67 -10.53 17.02
C THR A 115 -16.84 -12.03 16.99
N LEU A 116 -16.88 -12.66 18.15
CA LEU A 116 -17.21 -14.08 18.28
C LEU A 116 -18.73 -14.27 18.21
N LEU A 117 -19.18 -15.08 17.27
CA LEU A 117 -20.57 -15.47 17.09
C LEU A 117 -20.85 -16.81 17.78
N ASP A 118 -22.11 -17.04 18.18
CA ASP A 118 -22.57 -18.29 18.84
C ASP A 118 -22.38 -19.54 17.95
N THR A 119 -22.25 -19.36 16.65
CA THR A 119 -22.05 -20.44 15.68
C THR A 119 -20.62 -20.98 15.63
N GLY A 120 -19.70 -20.45 16.43
CA GLY A 120 -18.27 -20.80 16.37
C GLY A 120 -17.52 -20.13 15.23
N LEU A 121 -18.03 -18.99 14.73
CA LEU A 121 -17.38 -18.12 13.77
C LEU A 121 -16.90 -16.85 14.44
N VAL A 122 -15.73 -16.38 14.06
CA VAL A 122 -15.24 -15.05 14.42
C VAL A 122 -15.25 -14.17 13.17
N LYS A 123 -15.98 -13.06 13.23
CA LYS A 123 -15.88 -12.00 12.23
C LYS A 123 -14.69 -11.12 12.55
N VAL A 124 -13.81 -10.96 11.57
CA VAL A 124 -12.63 -10.11 11.67
C VAL A 124 -12.73 -9.02 10.62
N GLU A 125 -12.62 -7.77 11.06
CA GLU A 125 -12.59 -6.60 10.19
C GLU A 125 -11.16 -6.11 10.04
N ILE A 126 -10.73 -5.94 8.78
CA ILE A 126 -9.36 -5.58 8.43
C ILE A 126 -9.39 -4.32 7.56
N GLU A 127 -8.59 -3.34 7.92
CA GLU A 127 -8.41 -2.11 7.15
C GLU A 127 -6.97 -1.97 6.67
N SER A 128 -6.82 -1.42 5.46
CA SER A 128 -5.53 -1.09 4.87
C SER A 128 -5.67 0.07 3.89
N GLN A 129 -4.58 0.81 3.67
CA GLN A 129 -4.53 1.92 2.73
C GLN A 129 -3.24 1.88 1.93
N TYR A 130 -3.37 2.12 0.63
CA TYR A 130 -2.28 2.12 -0.33
C TYR A 130 -2.34 3.35 -1.21
N VAL A 131 -1.18 3.86 -1.56
CA VAL A 131 -1.00 4.89 -2.58
C VAL A 131 -0.05 4.35 -3.63
N VAL A 132 -0.34 4.57 -4.89
CA VAL A 132 0.54 4.22 -6.01
C VAL A 132 0.90 5.47 -6.77
N ASP A 133 2.19 5.71 -6.91
CA ASP A 133 2.72 6.74 -7.78
C ASP A 133 3.15 6.10 -9.11
N ALA A 134 2.68 6.68 -10.21
CA ALA A 134 3.03 6.24 -11.55
C ALA A 134 3.97 7.26 -12.22
N PHE A 135 5.13 6.77 -12.65
CA PHE A 135 6.13 7.55 -13.35
C PHE A 135 6.28 7.07 -14.79
N ALA A 136 6.56 7.99 -15.68
CA ALA A 136 6.94 7.69 -17.07
C ALA A 136 7.97 8.68 -17.56
N GLU A 137 8.66 8.31 -18.62
CA GLU A 137 9.49 9.27 -19.37
C GLU A 137 8.58 10.13 -20.22
N ALA A 138 8.51 11.42 -19.91
CA ALA A 138 7.62 12.37 -20.53
C ALA A 138 8.35 13.65 -20.97
N ILE A 139 7.74 14.36 -21.89
CA ILE A 139 8.21 15.66 -22.35
C ILE A 139 7.53 16.74 -21.51
N LEU A 140 8.35 17.55 -20.85
CA LEU A 140 7.91 18.71 -20.07
C LEU A 140 8.38 19.99 -20.75
N VAL A 141 7.52 21.00 -20.74
CA VAL A 141 7.90 22.35 -21.15
C VAL A 141 8.28 23.14 -19.91
N VAL A 142 9.54 23.55 -19.83
CA VAL A 142 10.08 24.29 -18.70
C VAL A 142 10.51 25.70 -19.11
N MET A 143 10.31 26.66 -18.22
CA MET A 143 10.78 28.01 -18.43
C MET A 143 12.23 28.10 -17.96
N CYS A 144 13.12 28.50 -18.87
CA CYS A 144 14.54 28.68 -18.59
C CYS A 144 14.86 30.16 -18.46
N SER A 145 15.74 30.53 -17.54
CA SER A 145 16.32 31.86 -17.43
C SER A 145 17.45 32.02 -18.44
N ASP A 146 17.47 33.18 -19.15
CA ASP A 146 18.57 33.55 -20.06
C ASP A 146 19.79 34.13 -19.33
N LYS A 147 19.79 34.12 -17.99
CA LYS A 147 20.95 34.62 -17.23
C LYS A 147 22.11 33.63 -17.39
N ASN A 148 23.12 34.05 -18.11
CA ASN A 148 24.40 33.35 -18.30
C ASN A 148 25.32 33.39 -17.04
N GLU A 149 24.85 33.87 -15.92
CA GLU A 149 25.58 33.78 -14.68
C GLU A 149 25.24 32.45 -13.99
N PRO A 150 26.24 31.57 -13.78
CA PRO A 150 26.05 30.46 -12.91
C PRO A 150 25.82 31.02 -11.50
N ASP A 151 24.58 30.99 -11.05
CA ASP A 151 24.24 31.30 -9.69
C ASP A 151 24.76 30.11 -8.83
N LEU A 152 26.04 30.21 -8.46
CA LEU A 152 26.73 29.21 -7.65
C LEU A 152 26.23 29.18 -6.20
N THR A 153 25.17 29.92 -5.88
CA THR A 153 24.66 30.10 -4.53
C THR A 153 23.30 29.42 -4.25
N THR A 154 22.71 28.73 -5.18
CA THR A 154 21.63 27.81 -4.84
C THR A 154 22.21 26.48 -4.39
N GLU A 155 22.65 26.41 -3.16
CA GLU A 155 22.61 25.15 -2.41
C GLU A 155 21.12 24.82 -2.25
N GLU A 156 20.56 24.07 -3.20
CA GLU A 156 19.34 23.34 -2.93
C GLU A 156 19.71 22.27 -1.88
N GLU A 157 19.36 22.53 -0.63
CA GLU A 157 19.23 21.48 0.35
C GLU A 157 18.19 20.51 -0.19
N ILE A 158 18.64 19.47 -0.86
CA ILE A 158 17.82 18.30 -1.11
C ILE A 158 17.63 17.67 0.27
N VAL A 159 16.59 18.08 0.97
CA VAL A 159 16.13 17.37 2.17
C VAL A 159 15.59 16.03 1.68
N MET A 160 16.50 15.07 1.57
CA MET A 160 16.10 13.68 1.45
C MET A 160 15.47 13.32 2.80
N ASN A 161 14.16 13.24 2.86
CA ASN A 161 13.47 12.53 3.94
C ASN A 161 13.83 11.04 3.84
N VAL A 162 15.01 10.71 4.32
CA VAL A 162 15.40 9.33 4.54
C VAL A 162 14.54 8.83 5.69
N ASN A 163 13.63 7.91 5.40
CA ASN A 163 12.86 7.24 6.44
C ASN A 163 13.85 6.62 7.44
N PRO A 164 13.91 7.10 8.71
CA PRO A 164 14.88 6.63 9.68
C PRO A 164 14.79 5.13 9.98
N ASN A 165 13.66 4.50 9.65
CA ASN A 165 13.49 3.05 9.76
C ASN A 165 14.28 2.25 8.72
N TYR A 166 14.80 2.88 7.68
CA TYR A 166 15.64 2.21 6.68
C TYR A 166 17.08 1.95 7.17
N LEU A 167 17.52 2.66 8.20
CA LEU A 167 18.89 2.55 8.75
C LEU A 167 19.02 1.54 9.89
N ILE A 168 17.91 0.96 10.37
CA ILE A 168 17.90 0.05 11.54
C ILE A 168 18.04 -1.43 11.15
N ASN A 169 17.89 -1.78 9.85
CA ASN A 169 17.94 -3.16 9.37
C ASN A 169 19.23 -3.48 8.57
N LYS A 170 20.39 -3.14 9.13
CA LYS A 170 21.68 -3.69 8.68
C LYS A 170 22.38 -4.38 9.81
#